data_d6bfd04a718f3108bde624b02a5a0f78
#
_entry.id   d6bfd04a718f3108bde624b02a5a0f78
#
_cell.length_a   1.000
_cell.length_b   1.000
_cell.length_c   1.000
_cell.angle_alpha   90.00
_cell.angle_beta   90.00
_cell.angle_gamma   90.00
#
_symmetry.space_group_name_H-M   'P 1'
#
loop_
_entity.id
_entity.type
_entity.pdbx_description
1 polymer ?
#
loop_
_entity_poly.entity_id
_entity_poly.type
_entity_poly.pdbx_seq_one_letter_code
_entity_poly.pdbx_strand_id
1 'polypeptide(L)'
;YVSNKPTLFRYDLNSGTKTKIIDSIGMLIASDVSKDGSKILLTMAPKDQPDIFIYNTNSKSLTQITNYPGIDVNGNFVDNDSKIVFVSDRLGYPNVFATPAISGGSVEQMVFHGKNNNSVSTFENYVVYSSREASGSFNIYLISTQTDFIRQLTANGKNNYPRFSSDGQSVVFIKELGGQSSLGVVRLNENRSFQFPLKVGKIQSIDW
;
A
#
# COMPACT_ATOMS: atom_id res chain seq x y z
N TYR A 1 15.99 -1.67 -14.52
CA TYR A 1 17.21 -0.89 -14.32
C TYR A 1 17.70 -0.34 -15.66
N VAL A 2 18.11 0.91 -15.66
CA VAL A 2 18.82 1.53 -16.79
C VAL A 2 20.13 2.05 -16.24
N SER A 3 21.27 1.64 -16.86
CA SER A 3 22.61 2.00 -16.38
C SER A 3 22.84 1.71 -14.88
N ASN A 4 22.35 0.56 -14.40
CA ASN A 4 22.40 0.12 -13.01
C ASN A 4 21.60 0.99 -12.01
N LYS A 5 20.71 1.86 -12.49
CA LYS A 5 19.83 2.67 -11.64
C LYS A 5 18.39 2.14 -11.72
N PRO A 6 17.68 2.00 -10.58
CA PRO A 6 16.23 1.81 -10.57
C PRO A 6 15.58 2.95 -11.35
N THR A 7 14.72 2.60 -12.30
CA THR A 7 14.07 3.58 -13.16
C THR A 7 12.58 3.28 -13.27
N LEU A 8 11.75 4.27 -13.00
CA LEU A 8 10.31 4.20 -13.19
C LEU A 8 9.94 4.61 -14.61
N PHE A 9 9.09 3.82 -15.24
CA PHE A 9 8.53 4.10 -16.56
C PHE A 9 7.01 4.12 -16.51
N ARG A 10 6.40 4.97 -17.34
CA ARG A 10 5.00 4.87 -17.74
C ARG A 10 4.93 4.10 -19.05
N TYR A 11 4.03 3.13 -19.12
CA TYR A 11 3.73 2.42 -20.34
C TYR A 11 2.28 2.73 -20.76
N ASP A 12 2.11 3.25 -21.97
CA ASP A 12 0.82 3.52 -22.56
C ASP A 12 0.31 2.28 -23.28
N LEU A 13 -0.82 1.73 -22.79
CA LEU A 13 -1.35 0.45 -23.32
C LEU A 13 -1.93 0.59 -24.73
N ASN A 14 -2.36 1.79 -25.15
CA ASN A 14 -2.94 2.00 -26.46
C ASN A 14 -1.86 2.20 -27.54
N SER A 15 -0.87 3.02 -27.25
CA SER A 15 0.21 3.34 -28.19
C SER A 15 1.41 2.42 -28.09
N GLY A 16 1.53 1.60 -27.02
CA GLY A 16 2.71 0.80 -26.72
C GLY A 16 3.93 1.62 -26.32
N THR A 17 3.74 2.92 -26.05
CA THR A 17 4.86 3.84 -25.78
C THR A 17 5.34 3.72 -24.34
N LYS A 18 6.65 3.56 -24.17
CA LYS A 18 7.34 3.55 -22.88
C LYS A 18 8.04 4.88 -22.64
N THR A 19 7.61 5.61 -21.61
CA THR A 19 8.16 6.92 -21.25
C THR A 19 8.84 6.86 -19.88
N LYS A 20 10.11 7.26 -19.80
CA LYS A 20 10.83 7.37 -18.54
C LYS A 20 10.23 8.50 -17.68
N ILE A 21 9.94 8.19 -16.41
CA ILE A 21 9.42 9.13 -15.41
C ILE A 21 10.56 9.68 -14.57
N ILE A 22 11.26 8.83 -13.83
CA ILE A 22 12.34 9.20 -12.92
C ILE A 22 13.30 8.01 -12.71
N ASP A 23 14.53 8.27 -12.36
CA ASP A 23 15.51 7.29 -11.84
C ASP A 23 16.01 7.69 -10.45
N SER A 24 16.59 6.72 -9.73
CA SER A 24 17.18 6.93 -8.40
C SER A 24 18.52 6.22 -8.28
N ILE A 25 19.33 6.65 -7.33
CA ILE A 25 20.59 5.95 -7.00
C ILE A 25 20.30 4.71 -6.13
N GLY A 26 19.29 4.77 -5.25
CA GLY A 26 18.89 3.70 -4.35
C GLY A 26 17.53 3.10 -4.70
N MET A 27 16.83 2.58 -3.71
CA MET A 27 15.48 2.02 -3.88
C MET A 27 14.54 3.02 -4.56
N LEU A 28 13.71 2.54 -5.47
CA LEU A 28 12.66 3.29 -6.13
C LEU A 28 11.49 2.35 -6.42
N ILE A 29 10.36 2.56 -5.75
CA ILE A 29 9.13 1.80 -5.91
C ILE A 29 7.97 2.78 -6.00
N ALA A 30 7.16 2.69 -7.06
CA ALA A 30 5.89 3.39 -7.14
C ALA A 30 4.83 2.58 -6.38
N SER A 31 4.06 3.24 -5.52
CA SER A 31 3.06 2.59 -4.68
C SER A 31 1.63 3.03 -4.98
N ASP A 32 1.44 4.26 -5.47
CA ASP A 32 0.10 4.76 -5.79
C ASP A 32 0.16 5.96 -6.73
N VAL A 33 -0.98 6.33 -7.32
CA VAL A 33 -1.15 7.48 -8.21
C VAL A 33 -2.40 8.26 -7.78
N SER A 34 -2.31 9.60 -7.73
CA SER A 34 -3.46 10.46 -7.43
C SER A 34 -4.60 10.29 -8.44
N LYS A 35 -5.83 10.56 -8.02
CA LYS A 35 -7.04 10.39 -8.85
C LYS A 35 -6.96 11.12 -10.19
N ASP A 36 -6.31 12.26 -10.23
CA ASP A 36 -6.12 13.08 -11.45
C ASP A 36 -4.86 12.68 -12.26
N GLY A 37 -4.07 11.71 -11.78
CA GLY A 37 -2.83 11.27 -12.42
C GLY A 37 -1.67 12.27 -12.33
N SER A 38 -1.83 13.39 -11.63
CA SER A 38 -0.80 14.43 -11.53
C SER A 38 0.31 14.14 -10.54
N LYS A 39 0.10 13.18 -9.61
CA LYS A 39 1.05 12.83 -8.56
C LYS A 39 1.26 11.32 -8.53
N ILE A 40 2.50 10.90 -8.31
CA ILE A 40 2.88 9.50 -8.07
C ILE A 40 3.52 9.42 -6.69
N LEU A 41 3.02 8.51 -5.85
CA LEU A 41 3.66 8.17 -4.58
C LEU A 41 4.78 7.18 -4.82
N LEU A 42 5.94 7.52 -4.27
CA LEU A 42 7.16 6.74 -4.39
C LEU A 42 7.68 6.40 -2.99
N THR A 43 8.14 5.19 -2.81
CA THR A 43 9.09 4.83 -1.76
C THR A 43 10.48 4.93 -2.35
N MET A 44 11.32 5.78 -1.78
CA MET A 44 12.70 5.99 -2.25
C MET A 44 13.69 5.93 -1.09
N ALA A 45 14.86 5.35 -1.32
CA ALA A 45 15.96 5.32 -0.37
C ALA A 45 17.25 5.87 -1.00
N PRO A 46 17.35 7.19 -1.24
CA PRO A 46 18.53 7.79 -1.84
C PRO A 46 19.77 7.73 -0.93
N LYS A 47 19.59 7.53 0.37
CA LYS A 47 20.62 7.44 1.42
C LYS A 47 20.39 6.23 2.35
N ASP A 48 20.02 5.08 1.77
CA ASP A 48 19.77 3.81 2.47
C ASP A 48 18.56 3.79 3.42
N GLN A 49 17.88 4.90 3.65
CA GLN A 49 16.65 4.98 4.44
C GLN A 49 15.46 5.22 3.51
N PRO A 50 14.49 4.30 3.47
CA PRO A 50 13.30 4.46 2.65
C PRO A 50 12.32 5.43 3.29
N ASP A 51 11.96 6.46 2.53
CA ASP A 51 10.95 7.45 2.86
C ASP A 51 9.90 7.57 1.74
N ILE A 52 8.79 8.24 2.06
CA ILE A 52 7.72 8.53 1.11
C ILE A 52 8.01 9.86 0.40
N PHE A 53 7.86 9.81 -0.93
CA PHE A 53 8.00 10.97 -1.81
C PHE A 53 6.78 11.12 -2.71
N ILE A 54 6.48 12.33 -3.12
CA ILE A 54 5.54 12.66 -4.20
C ILE A 54 6.34 13.14 -5.41
N TYR A 55 6.13 12.48 -6.55
CA TYR A 55 6.56 12.99 -7.84
C TYR A 55 5.38 13.64 -8.56
N ASN A 56 5.50 14.94 -8.91
CA ASN A 56 4.51 15.64 -9.72
C ASN A 56 4.80 15.42 -11.20
N THR A 57 3.86 14.84 -11.93
CA THR A 57 4.02 14.46 -13.34
C THR A 57 4.06 15.66 -14.28
N ASN A 58 3.42 16.78 -13.90
CA ASN A 58 3.34 18.01 -14.69
C ASN A 58 4.59 18.87 -14.53
N SER A 59 4.94 19.21 -13.29
CA SER A 59 6.12 20.04 -12.97
C SER A 59 7.43 19.24 -12.96
N LYS A 60 7.35 17.89 -12.96
CA LYS A 60 8.49 16.96 -12.81
C LYS A 60 9.29 17.19 -11.51
N SER A 61 8.65 17.78 -10.51
CA SER A 61 9.24 17.99 -9.19
C SER A 61 9.09 16.78 -8.29
N LEU A 62 10.09 16.53 -7.46
CA LEU A 62 10.10 15.50 -6.43
C LEU A 62 10.06 16.18 -5.06
N THR A 63 9.10 15.79 -4.21
CA THR A 63 8.93 16.33 -2.86
C THR A 63 9.02 15.20 -1.86
N GLN A 64 9.92 15.29 -0.89
CA GLN A 64 10.00 14.37 0.24
C GLN A 64 8.87 14.68 1.23
N ILE A 65 8.11 13.66 1.61
CA ILE A 65 6.96 13.77 2.51
C ILE A 65 7.34 13.35 3.91
N THR A 66 8.01 12.21 4.05
CA THR A 66 8.51 11.74 5.35
C THR A 66 10.04 11.84 5.39
N ASN A 67 10.57 12.01 6.60
CA ASN A 67 12.00 12.03 6.87
C ASN A 67 12.21 11.46 8.27
N TYR A 68 12.26 10.14 8.34
CA TYR A 68 12.35 9.40 9.59
C TYR A 68 13.62 8.52 9.58
N PRO A 69 14.36 8.38 10.72
CA PRO A 69 15.58 7.57 10.75
C PRO A 69 15.32 6.04 10.76
N GLY A 70 14.21 5.58 10.25
CA GLY A 70 13.80 4.19 10.09
C GLY A 70 13.17 3.96 8.72
N ILE A 71 12.12 3.15 8.65
CA ILE A 71 11.49 2.70 7.42
C ILE A 71 10.10 3.32 7.28
N ASP A 72 9.88 4.12 6.24
CA ASP A 72 8.57 4.60 5.78
C ASP A 72 8.32 4.10 4.35
N VAL A 73 7.34 3.23 4.17
CA VAL A 73 7.11 2.52 2.89
C VAL A 73 5.63 2.38 2.56
N ASN A 74 5.34 2.00 1.31
CA ASN A 74 4.01 1.61 0.85
C ASN A 74 2.95 2.71 1.07
N GLY A 75 3.28 3.95 0.66
CA GLY A 75 2.36 5.08 0.72
C GLY A 75 1.18 4.91 -0.22
N ASN A 76 -0.03 5.25 0.24
CA ASN A 76 -1.24 5.28 -0.57
C ASN A 76 -2.00 6.59 -0.30
N PHE A 77 -2.55 7.21 -1.33
CA PHE A 77 -3.40 8.39 -1.18
C PHE A 77 -4.74 8.03 -0.55
N VAL A 78 -5.29 8.92 0.25
CA VAL A 78 -6.58 8.79 0.92
C VAL A 78 -7.22 10.18 1.08
N ASP A 79 -8.52 10.24 1.40
CA ASP A 79 -9.23 11.51 1.62
C ASP A 79 -9.09 12.49 0.44
N ASN A 80 -9.42 12.04 -0.78
CA ASN A 80 -9.26 12.82 -2.02
C ASN A 80 -7.83 13.35 -2.25
N ASP A 81 -6.83 12.47 -2.06
CA ASP A 81 -5.41 12.77 -2.23
C ASP A 81 -4.85 13.86 -1.30
N SER A 82 -5.60 14.22 -0.25
CA SER A 82 -5.17 15.21 0.75
C SER A 82 -4.27 14.64 1.82
N LYS A 83 -4.34 13.31 2.05
CA LYS A 83 -3.51 12.56 3.01
C LYS A 83 -2.86 11.35 2.36
N ILE A 84 -1.84 10.85 3.00
CA ILE A 84 -1.11 9.63 2.66
C ILE A 84 -1.14 8.71 3.87
N VAL A 85 -1.57 7.47 3.67
CA VAL A 85 -1.43 6.38 4.63
C VAL A 85 -0.23 5.54 4.22
N PHE A 86 0.61 5.15 5.16
CA PHE A 86 1.86 4.43 4.90
C PHE A 86 2.23 3.51 6.07
N VAL A 87 3.19 2.63 5.85
CA VAL A 87 3.73 1.74 6.88
C VAL A 87 5.04 2.30 7.39
N SER A 88 5.19 2.37 8.72
CA SER A 88 6.40 2.84 9.39
C SER A 88 6.79 1.92 10.55
N ASP A 89 8.08 1.80 10.82
CA ASP A 89 8.62 1.06 11.96
C ASP A 89 8.94 1.95 13.19
N ARG A 90 8.45 3.19 13.22
CA ARG A 90 8.72 4.20 14.28
C ARG A 90 8.31 3.79 15.71
N LEU A 91 7.54 2.72 15.84
CA LEU A 91 7.18 2.10 17.13
C LEU A 91 8.06 0.87 17.46
N GLY A 92 9.12 0.63 16.67
CA GLY A 92 9.97 -0.57 16.78
C GLY A 92 9.39 -1.80 16.06
N TYR A 93 8.26 -1.67 15.39
CA TYR A 93 7.62 -2.67 14.54
C TYR A 93 6.74 -1.99 13.48
N PRO A 94 6.51 -2.65 12.32
CA PRO A 94 5.67 -2.08 11.27
C PRO A 94 4.26 -1.76 11.76
N ASN A 95 3.82 -0.52 11.54
CA ASN A 95 2.47 -0.07 11.86
C ASN A 95 2.00 0.97 10.84
N VAL A 96 0.70 1.22 10.81
CA VAL A 96 0.04 2.11 9.85
C VAL A 96 -0.06 3.52 10.41
N PHE A 97 0.43 4.47 9.64
CA PHE A 97 0.44 5.91 9.96
C PHE A 97 -0.19 6.71 8.82
N ALA A 98 -0.59 7.92 9.12
CA ALA A 98 -1.04 8.89 8.13
C ALA A 98 -0.31 10.23 8.28
N THR A 99 -0.22 10.97 7.18
CA THR A 99 0.29 12.34 7.15
C THR A 99 -0.43 13.13 6.07
N PRO A 100 -0.57 14.47 6.18
CA PRO A 100 -0.97 15.30 5.06
C PRO A 100 -0.07 15.07 3.83
N ALA A 101 -0.63 15.16 2.63
CA ALA A 101 0.11 14.98 1.37
C ALA A 101 0.96 16.21 1.02
N ILE A 102 1.66 16.76 2.01
CA ILE A 102 2.55 17.92 1.94
C ILE A 102 3.84 17.66 2.71
N SER A 103 4.93 18.32 2.33
CA SER A 103 6.20 18.22 3.07
C SER A 103 6.07 18.80 4.48
N GLY A 104 6.64 18.13 5.48
CA GLY A 104 6.62 18.57 6.88
C GLY A 104 5.27 18.44 7.58
N GLY A 105 4.34 17.69 7.03
CA GLY A 105 3.08 17.36 7.69
C GLY A 105 3.29 16.52 8.97
N SER A 106 2.39 16.68 9.95
CA SER A 106 2.37 15.86 11.16
C SER A 106 2.07 14.40 10.81
N VAL A 107 2.78 13.47 11.43
CA VAL A 107 2.55 12.04 11.27
C VAL A 107 1.75 11.52 12.45
N GLU A 108 0.63 10.85 12.17
CA GLU A 108 -0.30 10.32 13.15
C GLU A 108 -0.42 8.81 13.02
N GLN A 109 -0.46 8.11 14.16
CA GLN A 109 -0.72 6.67 14.18
C GLN A 109 -2.19 6.40 13.86
N MET A 110 -2.45 5.49 12.91
CA MET A 110 -3.80 5.11 12.49
C MET A 110 -4.30 3.82 13.17
N VAL A 111 -3.40 2.90 13.50
CA VAL A 111 -3.76 1.57 14.02
C VAL A 111 -3.15 1.36 15.38
N PHE A 112 -4.00 1.02 16.37
CA PHE A 112 -3.62 0.85 17.79
C PHE A 112 -3.72 -0.60 18.27
N HIS A 113 -4.11 -1.53 17.41
CA HIS A 113 -4.17 -2.96 17.74
C HIS A 113 -3.20 -3.78 16.88
N GLY A 114 -2.97 -5.02 17.32
CA GLY A 114 -2.06 -5.94 16.64
C GLY A 114 -0.59 -5.50 16.72
N LYS A 115 0.27 -6.33 16.18
CA LYS A 115 1.68 -6.04 15.93
C LYS A 115 2.01 -6.43 14.50
N ASN A 116 2.92 -5.69 13.85
CA ASN A 116 3.27 -5.95 12.46
C ASN A 116 2.07 -5.71 11.52
N ASN A 117 1.57 -4.46 11.53
CA ASN A 117 0.54 -3.98 10.62
C ASN A 117 1.19 -3.48 9.33
N ASN A 118 0.84 -4.06 8.19
CA ASN A 118 1.52 -3.79 6.92
C ASN A 118 0.58 -3.91 5.71
N SER A 119 1.15 -3.72 4.51
CA SER A 119 0.47 -3.95 3.23
C SER A 119 -0.84 -3.17 3.10
N VAL A 120 -0.75 -1.84 3.21
CA VAL A 120 -1.92 -0.96 3.10
C VAL A 120 -2.40 -0.83 1.65
N SER A 121 -3.71 -0.63 1.49
CA SER A 121 -4.38 -0.15 0.28
C SER A 121 -5.55 0.73 0.68
N THR A 122 -5.90 1.70 -0.14
CA THR A 122 -6.90 2.72 0.17
C THR A 122 -7.97 2.83 -0.90
N PHE A 123 -9.16 3.24 -0.48
CA PHE A 123 -10.24 3.66 -1.36
C PHE A 123 -11.06 4.75 -0.66
N GLU A 124 -11.14 5.94 -1.26
CA GLU A 124 -11.78 7.13 -0.67
C GLU A 124 -11.23 7.47 0.72
N ASN A 125 -12.00 7.23 1.79
CA ASN A 125 -11.61 7.40 3.20
C ASN A 125 -11.41 6.07 3.93
N TYR A 126 -11.36 4.96 3.21
CA TYR A 126 -11.14 3.63 3.77
C TYR A 126 -9.73 3.14 3.53
N VAL A 127 -9.23 2.38 4.51
CA VAL A 127 -7.91 1.75 4.49
C VAL A 127 -8.07 0.28 4.82
N VAL A 128 -7.54 -0.60 4.00
CA VAL A 128 -7.35 -2.02 4.34
C VAL A 128 -5.88 -2.30 4.59
N TYR A 129 -5.59 -3.15 5.55
CA TYR A 129 -4.22 -3.55 5.90
C TYR A 129 -4.19 -4.97 6.45
N SER A 130 -2.99 -5.58 6.43
CA SER A 130 -2.73 -6.86 7.09
C SER A 130 -2.23 -6.62 8.52
N SER A 131 -2.79 -7.32 9.50
CA SER A 131 -2.37 -7.29 10.90
C SER A 131 -2.02 -8.68 11.40
N ARG A 132 -0.89 -8.79 12.11
CA ARG A 132 -0.47 -10.01 12.77
C ARG A 132 -1.15 -10.16 14.12
N GLU A 133 -1.89 -11.25 14.27
CA GLU A 133 -2.56 -11.62 15.52
C GLU A 133 -1.60 -12.23 16.53
N ALA A 134 -2.03 -12.33 17.79
CA ALA A 134 -1.29 -13.01 18.86
C ALA A 134 -0.99 -14.48 18.53
N SER A 135 -1.87 -15.13 17.79
CA SER A 135 -1.70 -16.51 17.27
C SER A 135 -0.59 -16.66 16.22
N GLY A 136 -0.06 -15.55 15.70
CA GLY A 136 0.87 -15.51 14.58
C GLY A 136 0.22 -15.52 13.20
N SER A 137 -1.11 -15.68 13.12
CA SER A 137 -1.89 -15.53 11.89
C SER A 137 -1.91 -14.09 11.43
N PHE A 138 -2.11 -13.86 10.12
CA PHE A 138 -2.35 -12.54 9.57
C PHE A 138 -3.79 -12.43 9.11
N ASN A 139 -4.45 -11.33 9.45
CA ASN A 139 -5.80 -11.03 9.00
C ASN A 139 -5.89 -9.65 8.36
N ILE A 140 -6.87 -9.49 7.47
CA ILE A 140 -7.17 -8.22 6.82
C ILE A 140 -8.19 -7.46 7.68
N TYR A 141 -7.91 -6.19 7.89
CA TYR A 141 -8.77 -5.25 8.59
C TYR A 141 -9.12 -4.08 7.69
N LEU A 142 -10.29 -3.51 7.90
CA LEU A 142 -10.79 -2.31 7.26
C LEU A 142 -11.01 -1.25 8.35
N ILE A 143 -10.48 -0.06 8.12
CA ILE A 143 -10.69 1.14 8.97
C ILE A 143 -11.14 2.32 8.13
N SER A 144 -11.69 3.35 8.79
CA SER A 144 -11.97 4.66 8.19
C SER A 144 -10.97 5.70 8.71
N THR A 145 -10.58 6.65 7.86
CA THR A 145 -9.78 7.81 8.25
C THR A 145 -10.60 8.91 8.93
N GLN A 146 -11.92 8.80 8.89
CA GLN A 146 -12.87 9.84 9.36
C GLN A 146 -13.63 9.42 10.60
N THR A 147 -13.61 8.15 10.98
CA THR A 147 -14.35 7.60 12.12
C THR A 147 -13.54 6.52 12.81
N ASP A 148 -13.91 6.16 14.05
CA ASP A 148 -13.30 5.07 14.82
C ASP A 148 -13.75 3.66 14.32
N PHE A 149 -14.23 3.58 13.08
CA PHE A 149 -14.70 2.34 12.48
C PHE A 149 -13.53 1.39 12.24
N ILE A 150 -13.66 0.17 12.75
CA ILE A 150 -12.76 -0.94 12.48
C ILE A 150 -13.55 -2.23 12.26
N ARG A 151 -13.19 -2.99 11.24
CA ARG A 151 -13.81 -4.27 10.91
C ARG A 151 -12.76 -5.28 10.46
N GLN A 152 -12.75 -6.45 11.07
CA GLN A 152 -11.99 -7.59 10.59
C GLN A 152 -12.69 -8.23 9.39
N LEU A 153 -11.98 -8.37 8.27
CA LEU A 153 -12.53 -8.92 7.02
C LEU A 153 -12.25 -10.41 6.84
N THR A 154 -11.16 -10.91 7.44
CA THR A 154 -10.75 -12.31 7.28
C THR A 154 -10.46 -12.96 8.61
N ALA A 155 -10.56 -14.30 8.63
CA ALA A 155 -10.15 -15.15 9.73
C ALA A 155 -9.47 -16.41 9.18
N ASN A 156 -8.61 -17.02 9.98
CA ASN A 156 -7.85 -18.24 9.67
C ASN A 156 -6.86 -18.11 8.51
N GLY A 157 -5.69 -18.69 8.69
CA GLY A 157 -4.60 -18.65 7.71
C GLY A 157 -3.74 -17.40 7.81
N LYS A 158 -2.92 -17.17 6.78
CA LYS A 158 -2.14 -15.96 6.60
C LYS A 158 -2.75 -15.17 5.44
N ASN A 159 -3.43 -14.08 5.76
CA ASN A 159 -4.11 -13.22 4.80
C ASN A 159 -3.31 -11.93 4.65
N ASN A 160 -2.70 -11.70 3.48
CA ASN A 160 -1.79 -10.59 3.23
C ASN A 160 -2.07 -9.89 1.90
N TYR A 161 -1.46 -8.72 1.72
CA TYR A 161 -1.47 -7.93 0.49
C TYR A 161 -2.89 -7.59 0.01
N PRO A 162 -3.72 -6.96 0.88
CA PRO A 162 -5.05 -6.54 0.47
C PRO A 162 -4.97 -5.45 -0.60
N ARG A 163 -5.93 -5.49 -1.55
CA ARG A 163 -6.16 -4.45 -2.55
C ARG A 163 -7.65 -4.21 -2.69
N PHE A 164 -8.07 -2.95 -2.73
CA PHE A 164 -9.44 -2.61 -3.10
C PHE A 164 -9.66 -2.86 -4.59
N SER A 165 -10.89 -3.26 -4.94
CA SER A 165 -11.37 -3.13 -6.32
C SER A 165 -11.51 -1.66 -6.72
N SER A 166 -11.51 -1.39 -8.02
CA SER A 166 -11.62 -0.02 -8.56
C SER A 166 -12.90 0.70 -8.17
N ASP A 167 -13.96 -0.04 -7.82
CA ASP A 167 -15.25 0.48 -7.32
C ASP A 167 -15.36 0.51 -5.79
N GLY A 168 -14.33 0.07 -5.07
CA GLY A 168 -14.28 0.00 -3.61
C GLY A 168 -15.22 -1.02 -2.95
N GLN A 169 -15.93 -1.85 -3.74
CA GLN A 169 -16.94 -2.78 -3.19
C GLN A 169 -16.33 -4.11 -2.73
N SER A 170 -15.12 -4.41 -3.16
CA SER A 170 -14.43 -5.66 -2.85
C SER A 170 -12.99 -5.42 -2.41
N VAL A 171 -12.47 -6.37 -1.63
CA VAL A 171 -11.05 -6.45 -1.28
C VAL A 171 -10.53 -7.80 -1.73
N VAL A 172 -9.52 -7.81 -2.57
CA VAL A 172 -8.77 -8.99 -2.95
C VAL A 172 -7.52 -9.11 -2.08
N PHE A 173 -7.10 -10.33 -1.76
CA PHE A 173 -5.94 -10.59 -0.90
C PHE A 173 -5.33 -11.96 -1.20
N ILE A 174 -4.09 -12.16 -0.75
CA ILE A 174 -3.42 -13.47 -0.81
C ILE A 174 -3.67 -14.20 0.50
N LYS A 175 -4.20 -15.43 0.41
CA LYS A 175 -4.37 -16.33 1.55
C LYS A 175 -3.43 -17.51 1.45
N GLU A 176 -2.68 -17.77 2.52
CA GLU A 176 -1.89 -18.98 2.68
C GLU A 176 -2.48 -19.83 3.82
N LEU A 177 -2.80 -21.08 3.53
CA LEU A 177 -3.30 -22.06 4.50
C LEU A 177 -2.78 -23.45 4.13
N GLY A 178 -2.17 -24.15 5.10
CA GLY A 178 -1.64 -25.50 4.89
C GLY A 178 -0.57 -25.60 3.78
N GLY A 179 0.18 -24.52 3.53
CA GLY A 179 1.20 -24.46 2.47
C GLY A 179 0.64 -24.17 1.08
N GLN A 180 -0.66 -24.04 0.93
CA GLN A 180 -1.32 -23.66 -0.32
C GLN A 180 -1.59 -22.15 -0.37
N SER A 181 -1.40 -21.55 -1.54
CA SER A 181 -1.71 -20.15 -1.82
C SER A 181 -3.02 -20.06 -2.59
N SER A 182 -3.87 -19.10 -2.20
CA SER A 182 -5.17 -18.83 -2.82
C SER A 182 -5.33 -17.33 -3.02
N LEU A 183 -6.04 -16.95 -4.06
CA LEU A 183 -6.60 -15.62 -4.18
C LEU A 183 -7.89 -15.58 -3.35
N GLY A 184 -7.96 -14.71 -2.34
CA GLY A 184 -9.15 -14.45 -1.57
C GLY A 184 -9.84 -13.16 -2.04
N VAL A 185 -11.16 -13.13 -2.00
CA VAL A 185 -11.97 -11.94 -2.29
C VAL A 185 -13.02 -11.79 -1.20
N VAL A 186 -13.15 -10.62 -0.62
CA VAL A 186 -14.24 -10.25 0.30
C VAL A 186 -15.08 -9.18 -0.36
N ARG A 187 -16.39 -9.40 -0.48
CA ARG A 187 -17.37 -8.37 -0.84
C ARG A 187 -17.81 -7.63 0.42
N LEU A 188 -17.55 -6.34 0.46
CA LEU A 188 -17.74 -5.53 1.68
C LEU A 188 -19.22 -5.36 2.05
N ASN A 189 -20.10 -5.22 1.07
CA ASN A 189 -21.54 -5.01 1.30
C ASN A 189 -22.28 -6.30 1.70
N GLU A 190 -21.81 -7.46 1.24
CA GLU A 190 -22.48 -8.73 1.44
C GLU A 190 -21.90 -9.57 2.59
N ASN A 191 -20.76 -9.15 3.12
CA ASN A 191 -19.96 -9.92 4.10
C ASN A 191 -19.63 -11.36 3.63
N ARG A 192 -19.49 -11.53 2.31
CA ARG A 192 -19.16 -12.81 1.69
C ARG A 192 -17.71 -12.84 1.26
N SER A 193 -17.08 -13.98 1.47
CA SER A 193 -15.73 -14.26 1.00
C SER A 193 -15.69 -15.42 0.03
N PHE A 194 -14.86 -15.29 -1.00
CA PHE A 194 -14.59 -16.33 -1.99
C PHE A 194 -13.11 -16.64 -1.99
N GLN A 195 -12.74 -17.85 -2.36
CA GLN A 195 -11.36 -18.29 -2.45
C GLN A 195 -11.14 -19.03 -3.77
N PHE A 196 -10.07 -18.69 -4.44
CA PHE A 196 -9.65 -19.31 -5.70
C PHE A 196 -8.26 -19.93 -5.48
N PRO A 197 -8.19 -21.24 -5.15
CA PRO A 197 -6.92 -21.91 -4.89
C PRO A 197 -6.10 -22.00 -6.16
N LEU A 198 -4.79 -21.77 -6.04
CA LEU A 198 -3.85 -22.06 -7.12
C LEU A 198 -3.60 -23.57 -7.17
N LYS A 199 -3.55 -24.11 -8.38
CA LYS A 199 -3.18 -25.54 -8.59
C LYS A 199 -1.69 -25.78 -8.35
N VAL A 200 -0.85 -24.81 -8.65
CA VAL A 200 0.62 -24.85 -8.49
C VAL A 200 1.19 -23.45 -8.23
N GLY A 201 2.24 -23.39 -7.41
CA GLY A 201 3.00 -22.16 -7.16
C GLY A 201 2.45 -21.31 -6.03
N LYS A 202 3.00 -20.10 -5.92
CA LYS A 202 2.61 -19.08 -4.93
C LYS A 202 2.30 -17.77 -5.62
N ILE A 203 1.29 -17.07 -5.14
CA ILE A 203 1.02 -15.69 -5.54
C ILE A 203 2.03 -14.79 -4.84
N GLN A 204 2.76 -13.97 -5.58
CA GLN A 204 3.76 -13.05 -5.02
C GLN A 204 3.22 -11.63 -4.88
N SER A 205 2.35 -11.20 -5.78
CA SER A 205 1.69 -9.90 -5.74
C SER A 205 0.33 -9.96 -6.43
N ILE A 206 -0.53 -9.05 -6.05
CA ILE A 206 -1.84 -8.86 -6.67
C ILE A 206 -2.07 -7.36 -6.84
N ASP A 207 -2.83 -7.03 -7.88
CA ASP A 207 -3.42 -5.72 -8.09
C ASP A 207 -4.78 -5.89 -8.75
N TRP A 208 -5.62 -4.82 -8.73
CA TRP A 208 -6.99 -4.86 -9.26
C TRP A 208 -7.25 -3.70 -10.19
#